data_32670e3e87c490f80f9d24c76da3a6b1
#
_entry.id   32670e3e87c490f80f9d24c76da3a6b1
#
_cell.length_a   1.000
_cell.length_b   1.000
_cell.length_c   1.000
_cell.angle_alpha   90.00
_cell.angle_beta   90.00
_cell.angle_gamma   90.00
#
_symmetry.space_group_name_H-M   'P 1'
#
loop_
_entity.id
_entity.type
_entity.pdbx_description
1 polymer ?
#
loop_
_entity_poly.entity_id
_entity_poly.type
_entity_poly.pdbx_seq_one_letter_code
_entity_poly.pdbx_strand_id
1 'polypeptide(L)'
;QMCIRDRDYTQEISEIKEMPYQRVEKYAEGTQISLSQADTTALKGIPGIGSYYASKIVKYRNRLGGFNHIGQLEEIEGLPPGITRWFFLEQNPPIHKIKINESSFKELVRHPYLSYEQTKVIVNHIRRYGPLHSWKDLRLYKEFTDKDFERLAPYFTFN
;
A
#
# COMPACT_ATOMS: atom_id res chain seq x y z
N GLN A 1 -24.64 41.17 -14.59
CA GLN A 1 -23.35 40.59 -14.20
C GLN A 1 -23.45 39.19 -13.54
N MET A 2 -24.55 38.86 -12.92
CA MET A 2 -24.78 37.50 -12.34
C MET A 2 -25.15 36.44 -13.37
N CYS A 3 -25.70 36.80 -14.53
CA CYS A 3 -26.13 35.85 -15.57
C CYS A 3 -24.97 35.17 -16.34
N ILE A 4 -23.75 35.70 -16.31
CA ILE A 4 -22.60 35.15 -17.04
C ILE A 4 -21.99 33.98 -16.29
N ARG A 5 -22.07 33.95 -14.97
CA ARG A 5 -21.56 32.84 -14.13
C ARG A 5 -22.45 31.59 -14.22
N ASP A 6 -23.75 31.76 -14.40
CA ASP A 6 -24.67 30.63 -14.48
C ASP A 6 -24.55 29.86 -15.81
N ARG A 7 -24.12 30.50 -16.90
CA ARG A 7 -23.91 29.83 -18.19
C ARG A 7 -22.69 28.91 -18.20
N ASP A 8 -21.59 29.33 -17.59
CA ASP A 8 -20.36 28.53 -17.55
C ASP A 8 -20.57 27.29 -16.69
N TYR A 9 -21.28 27.44 -15.56
CA TYR A 9 -21.58 26.34 -14.66
C TYR A 9 -22.49 25.26 -15.27
N THR A 10 -23.41 25.67 -16.13
CA THR A 10 -24.33 24.76 -16.80
C THR A 10 -23.66 23.97 -17.93
N GLN A 11 -22.64 24.55 -18.58
CA GLN A 11 -21.85 23.86 -19.59
C GLN A 11 -20.92 22.83 -18.97
N GLU A 12 -20.20 23.16 -17.86
CA GLU A 12 -19.34 22.22 -17.14
C GLU A 12 -20.13 21.01 -16.59
N ILE A 13 -21.37 21.21 -16.12
CA ILE A 13 -22.23 20.11 -15.65
C ILE A 13 -22.71 19.22 -16.81
N SER A 14 -22.96 19.80 -18.01
CA SER A 14 -23.35 19.02 -19.19
C SER A 14 -22.20 18.16 -19.72
N GLU A 15 -20.97 18.69 -19.69
CA GLU A 15 -19.76 17.92 -20.08
C GLU A 15 -19.45 16.77 -19.11
N ILE A 16 -19.69 16.95 -17.81
CA ILE A 16 -19.52 15.89 -16.80
C ILE A 16 -20.55 14.77 -16.98
N LYS A 17 -21.74 15.07 -17.50
CA LYS A 17 -22.81 14.09 -17.76
C LYS A 17 -22.54 13.18 -18.97
N GLU A 18 -21.68 13.59 -19.86
CA GLU A 18 -21.43 12.86 -21.11
C GLU A 18 -20.18 11.93 -21.05
N MET A 19 -19.47 11.87 -19.91
CA MET A 19 -18.46 10.83 -19.75
C MET A 19 -19.15 9.47 -19.62
N PRO A 20 -19.03 8.57 -20.61
CA PRO A 20 -19.64 7.25 -20.51
C PRO A 20 -18.98 6.52 -19.33
N TYR A 21 -19.80 6.16 -18.34
CA TYR A 21 -19.36 5.25 -17.29
C TYR A 21 -18.90 3.94 -17.94
N GLN A 22 -17.59 3.78 -18.08
CA GLN A 22 -17.01 2.53 -18.58
C GLN A 22 -17.21 1.45 -17.53
N ARG A 23 -18.24 0.65 -17.73
CA ARG A 23 -18.50 -0.52 -16.90
C ARG A 23 -17.37 -1.53 -17.11
N VAL A 24 -16.51 -1.68 -16.10
CA VAL A 24 -15.47 -2.70 -16.15
C VAL A 24 -16.13 -4.09 -16.08
N GLU A 25 -15.82 -4.91 -17.08
CA GLU A 25 -16.29 -6.30 -17.13
C GLU A 25 -15.67 -7.09 -15.99
N LYS A 26 -16.48 -7.93 -15.31
CA LYS A 26 -16.04 -8.73 -14.19
C LYS A 26 -15.45 -10.06 -14.66
N TYR A 27 -14.38 -10.48 -14.00
CA TYR A 27 -13.73 -11.77 -14.27
C TYR A 27 -14.64 -12.95 -13.94
N ALA A 28 -14.49 -14.02 -14.70
CA ALA A 28 -15.12 -15.30 -14.41
C ALA A 28 -14.52 -15.93 -13.14
N GLU A 29 -15.30 -16.74 -12.44
CA GLU A 29 -14.84 -17.45 -11.27
C GLU A 29 -13.69 -18.40 -11.60
N GLY A 30 -12.67 -18.43 -10.74
CA GLY A 30 -11.43 -19.18 -10.97
C GLY A 30 -10.32 -18.38 -11.65
N THR A 31 -10.59 -17.15 -12.12
CA THR A 31 -9.56 -16.27 -12.65
C THR A 31 -8.64 -15.79 -11.52
N GLN A 32 -7.33 -15.80 -11.76
CA GLN A 32 -6.34 -15.24 -10.85
C GLN A 32 -5.47 -14.20 -11.57
N ILE A 33 -5.21 -13.10 -10.90
CA ILE A 33 -4.35 -12.02 -11.39
C ILE A 33 -3.14 -11.83 -10.47
N SER A 34 -2.05 -11.31 -11.02
CA SER A 34 -0.85 -11.02 -10.21
C SER A 34 -1.12 -9.91 -9.21
N LEU A 35 -0.94 -10.21 -7.93
CA LEU A 35 -1.08 -9.23 -6.85
C LEU A 35 0.00 -8.15 -6.94
N SER A 36 1.19 -8.50 -7.40
CA SER A 36 2.31 -7.56 -7.52
C SER A 36 2.11 -6.53 -8.62
N GLN A 37 1.45 -6.91 -9.73
CA GLN A 37 1.40 -6.10 -10.94
C GLN A 37 0.02 -5.50 -11.23
N ALA A 38 -1.05 -6.03 -10.63
CA ALA A 38 -2.40 -5.57 -10.90
C ALA A 38 -2.56 -4.05 -10.67
N ASP A 39 -3.02 -3.35 -11.69
CA ASP A 39 -3.41 -1.95 -11.59
C ASP A 39 -4.87 -1.80 -11.11
N THR A 40 -5.32 -0.56 -10.94
CA THR A 40 -6.69 -0.31 -10.50
C THR A 40 -7.74 -0.84 -11.48
N THR A 41 -7.44 -0.89 -12.77
CA THR A 41 -8.34 -1.41 -13.80
C THR A 41 -8.49 -2.93 -13.70
N ALA A 42 -7.37 -3.64 -13.60
CA ALA A 42 -7.36 -5.09 -13.38
C ALA A 42 -8.06 -5.47 -12.07
N LEU A 43 -7.81 -4.73 -10.99
CA LEU A 43 -8.45 -4.96 -9.69
C LEU A 43 -9.97 -4.78 -9.75
N LYS A 44 -10.47 -3.79 -10.49
CA LYS A 44 -11.91 -3.59 -10.68
C LYS A 44 -12.60 -4.72 -11.46
N GLY A 45 -11.85 -5.55 -12.17
CA GLY A 45 -12.36 -6.77 -12.79
C GLY A 45 -12.77 -7.85 -11.79
N ILE A 46 -12.29 -7.79 -10.57
CA ILE A 46 -12.66 -8.74 -9.51
C ILE A 46 -14.07 -8.42 -8.98
N PRO A 47 -14.98 -9.41 -8.90
CA PRO A 47 -16.30 -9.22 -8.28
C PRO A 47 -16.18 -8.70 -6.84
N GLY A 48 -16.94 -7.66 -6.52
CA GLY A 48 -16.90 -7.00 -5.20
C GLY A 48 -15.82 -5.93 -5.04
N ILE A 49 -14.91 -5.76 -6.01
CA ILE A 49 -13.90 -4.71 -6.00
C ILE A 49 -14.34 -3.57 -6.93
N GLY A 50 -14.63 -2.42 -6.35
CA GLY A 50 -14.83 -1.15 -7.04
C GLY A 50 -13.60 -0.25 -6.98
N SER A 51 -13.74 0.97 -7.47
CA SER A 51 -12.65 1.97 -7.48
C SER A 51 -12.06 2.24 -6.10
N TYR A 52 -12.90 2.25 -5.07
CA TYR A 52 -12.48 2.47 -3.69
C TYR A 52 -11.52 1.37 -3.18
N TYR A 53 -11.90 0.10 -3.30
CA TYR A 53 -11.07 -1.01 -2.87
C TYR A 53 -9.84 -1.20 -3.74
N ALA A 54 -9.97 -1.02 -5.06
CA ALA A 54 -8.83 -1.05 -5.98
C ALA A 54 -7.77 -0.01 -5.58
N SER A 55 -8.18 1.22 -5.27
CA SER A 55 -7.28 2.26 -4.78
C SER A 55 -6.66 1.91 -3.42
N LYS A 56 -7.43 1.32 -2.51
CA LYS A 56 -6.90 0.86 -1.20
C LYS A 56 -5.79 -0.16 -1.36
N ILE A 57 -5.99 -1.16 -2.20
CA ILE A 57 -5.01 -2.22 -2.46
C ILE A 57 -3.72 -1.63 -3.05
N VAL A 58 -3.83 -0.77 -4.07
CA VAL A 58 -2.67 -0.14 -4.70
C VAL A 58 -1.92 0.78 -3.73
N LYS A 59 -2.64 1.59 -2.96
CA LYS A 59 -2.03 2.47 -1.94
C LYS A 59 -1.31 1.66 -0.85
N TYR A 60 -1.92 0.59 -0.39
CA TYR A 60 -1.30 -0.29 0.62
C TYR A 60 -0.05 -0.96 0.06
N ARG A 61 -0.11 -1.52 -1.15
CA ARG A 61 1.03 -2.09 -1.85
C ARG A 61 2.19 -1.09 -1.97
N ASN A 62 1.90 0.13 -2.35
CA ASN A 62 2.91 1.18 -2.51
C ASN A 62 3.53 1.60 -1.17
N ARG A 63 2.73 1.68 -0.12
CA ARG A 63 3.23 1.98 1.23
C ARG A 63 4.07 0.84 1.82
N LEU A 64 3.68 -0.39 1.52
CA LEU A 64 4.37 -1.60 1.97
C LEU A 64 5.71 -1.81 1.23
N GLY A 65 5.77 -1.39 -0.03
CA GLY A 65 6.90 -1.65 -0.94
C GLY A 65 6.71 -2.86 -1.82
N GLY A 66 5.54 -3.49 -1.76
CA GLY A 66 5.15 -4.70 -2.45
C GLY A 66 4.62 -5.78 -1.50
N PHE A 67 3.80 -6.67 -2.01
CA PHE A 67 3.31 -7.79 -1.21
C PHE A 67 4.34 -8.93 -1.18
N ASN A 68 4.65 -9.41 0.01
CA ASN A 68 5.54 -10.55 0.22
C ASN A 68 4.80 -11.88 0.32
N HIS A 69 3.53 -11.85 0.74
CA HIS A 69 2.62 -12.99 0.74
C HIS A 69 1.16 -12.56 0.58
N ILE A 70 0.31 -13.44 0.05
CA ILE A 70 -1.09 -13.12 -0.27
C ILE A 70 -1.92 -12.75 0.97
N GLY A 71 -1.62 -13.34 2.11
CA GLY A 71 -2.32 -13.05 3.38
C GLY A 71 -2.24 -11.59 3.83
N GLN A 72 -1.30 -10.82 3.31
CA GLN A 72 -1.21 -9.37 3.60
C GLN A 72 -2.40 -8.57 3.07
N LEU A 73 -3.17 -9.12 2.12
CA LEU A 73 -4.44 -8.51 1.71
C LEU A 73 -5.46 -8.44 2.86
N GLU A 74 -5.43 -9.40 3.77
CA GLU A 74 -6.34 -9.43 4.93
C GLU A 74 -6.03 -8.33 5.95
N GLU A 75 -4.86 -7.72 5.88
CA GLU A 75 -4.48 -6.57 6.71
C GLU A 75 -5.15 -5.27 6.23
N ILE A 76 -5.70 -5.25 5.01
CA ILE A 76 -6.43 -4.11 4.47
C ILE A 76 -7.88 -4.17 4.96
N GLU A 77 -8.22 -3.26 5.86
CA GLU A 77 -9.55 -3.20 6.46
C GLU A 77 -10.67 -3.00 5.43
N GLY A 78 -11.72 -3.79 5.56
CA GLY A 78 -12.96 -3.65 4.80
C GLY A 78 -12.98 -4.34 3.45
N LEU A 79 -11.92 -5.06 3.06
CA LEU A 79 -11.96 -5.87 1.84
C LEU A 79 -12.98 -7.03 1.95
N PRO A 80 -13.61 -7.41 0.84
CA PRO A 80 -14.53 -8.55 0.85
C PRO A 80 -13.85 -9.84 1.30
N PRO A 81 -14.54 -10.70 2.10
CA PRO A 81 -13.97 -11.97 2.52
C PRO A 81 -13.71 -12.89 1.31
N GLY A 82 -12.63 -13.66 1.38
CA GLY A 82 -12.25 -14.59 0.32
C GLY A 82 -11.63 -13.93 -0.92
N ILE A 83 -11.25 -12.66 -0.81
CA ILE A 83 -10.65 -11.91 -1.93
C ILE A 83 -9.31 -12.52 -2.39
N THR A 84 -8.60 -13.18 -1.51
CA THR A 84 -7.28 -13.77 -1.78
C THR A 84 -7.31 -14.82 -2.89
N ARG A 85 -8.43 -15.49 -3.11
CA ARG A 85 -8.60 -16.50 -4.18
C ARG A 85 -8.44 -15.93 -5.60
N TRP A 86 -8.61 -14.63 -5.76
CA TRP A 86 -8.49 -13.94 -7.05
C TRP A 86 -7.05 -13.56 -7.40
N PHE A 87 -6.11 -13.86 -6.51
CA PHE A 87 -4.73 -13.45 -6.67
C PHE A 87 -3.77 -14.63 -6.66
N PHE A 88 -2.70 -14.48 -7.41
CA PHE A 88 -1.47 -15.24 -7.20
C PHE A 88 -0.32 -14.28 -6.93
N LEU A 89 0.70 -14.80 -6.29
CA LEU A 89 1.94 -14.07 -6.04
C LEU A 89 3.10 -14.89 -6.62
N GLU A 90 4.01 -14.21 -7.27
CA GLU A 90 5.22 -14.80 -7.84
C GLU A 90 6.11 -15.39 -6.71
N GLN A 91 6.95 -16.38 -7.02
CA GLN A 91 7.86 -16.97 -6.04
C GLN A 91 8.82 -15.95 -5.42
N ASN A 92 9.27 -14.97 -6.21
CA ASN A 92 10.09 -13.85 -5.78
C ASN A 92 9.38 -12.55 -6.16
N PRO A 93 8.41 -12.10 -5.34
CA PRO A 93 7.68 -10.90 -5.65
C PRO A 93 8.60 -9.68 -5.60
N PRO A 94 8.37 -8.69 -6.47
CA PRO A 94 9.16 -7.47 -6.46
C PRO A 94 8.88 -6.67 -5.18
N ILE A 95 9.88 -6.55 -4.33
CA ILE A 95 9.82 -5.77 -3.09
C ILE A 95 10.78 -4.59 -3.20
N HIS A 96 10.24 -3.39 -3.07
CA HIS A 96 11.05 -2.18 -2.93
C HIS A 96 11.51 -2.02 -1.49
N LYS A 97 12.79 -2.28 -1.25
CA LYS A 97 13.39 -2.18 0.09
C LYS A 97 13.76 -0.73 0.41
N ILE A 98 13.46 -0.36 1.64
CA ILE A 98 13.78 0.95 2.21
C ILE A 98 15.13 0.86 2.92
N LYS A 99 16.03 1.78 2.62
CA LYS A 99 17.31 1.95 3.31
C LYS A 99 17.10 2.64 4.65
N ILE A 100 17.09 1.88 5.72
CA ILE A 100 16.69 2.38 7.04
C ILE A 100 17.58 3.52 7.55
N ASN A 101 18.88 3.47 7.23
CA ASN A 101 19.85 4.47 7.67
C ASN A 101 19.83 5.78 6.87
N GLU A 102 19.28 5.75 5.65
CA GLU A 102 19.22 6.91 4.75
C GLU A 102 17.84 7.57 4.73
N SER A 103 16.81 6.88 5.22
CA SER A 103 15.43 7.33 5.15
C SER A 103 15.09 8.34 6.24
N SER A 104 14.28 9.33 5.87
CA SER A 104 13.74 10.31 6.80
C SER A 104 12.65 9.71 7.70
N PHE A 105 12.36 10.38 8.83
CA PHE A 105 11.25 10.02 9.69
C PHE A 105 9.93 9.87 8.91
N LYS A 106 9.66 10.80 8.00
CA LYS A 106 8.44 10.83 7.19
C LYS A 106 8.32 9.61 6.26
N GLU A 107 9.42 9.16 5.71
CA GLU A 107 9.46 7.97 4.85
C GLU A 107 9.25 6.69 5.67
N LEU A 108 9.93 6.57 6.80
CA LEU A 108 9.82 5.40 7.67
C LEU A 108 8.41 5.25 8.27
N VAL A 109 7.81 6.33 8.78
CA VAL A 109 6.48 6.29 9.41
C VAL A 109 5.35 5.97 8.43
N ARG A 110 5.57 6.15 7.14
CA ARG A 110 4.60 5.79 6.11
C ARG A 110 4.48 4.28 5.89
N HIS A 111 5.48 3.51 6.29
CA HIS A 111 5.43 2.05 6.16
C HIS A 111 4.38 1.47 7.11
N PRO A 112 3.46 0.57 6.62
CA PRO A 112 2.38 0.03 7.45
C PRO A 112 2.83 -0.73 8.68
N TYR A 113 4.04 -1.30 8.67
CA TYR A 113 4.58 -2.11 9.75
C TYR A 113 5.41 -1.33 10.77
N LEU A 114 5.59 -0.02 10.58
CA LEU A 114 6.24 0.84 11.56
C LEU A 114 5.23 1.78 12.21
N SER A 115 5.15 1.74 13.54
CA SER A 115 4.41 2.72 14.32
C SER A 115 5.20 4.03 14.44
N TYR A 116 4.53 5.09 14.87
CA TYR A 116 5.17 6.36 15.18
C TYR A 116 6.29 6.20 16.23
N GLU A 117 6.02 5.47 17.32
CA GLU A 117 6.99 5.25 18.40
C GLU A 117 8.20 4.43 17.93
N GLN A 118 7.97 3.38 17.15
CA GLN A 118 9.06 2.60 16.55
C GLN A 118 9.92 3.44 15.61
N THR A 119 9.32 4.26 14.78
CA THR A 119 10.04 5.18 13.88
C THR A 119 10.89 6.18 14.67
N LYS A 120 10.34 6.72 15.76
CA LYS A 120 11.04 7.63 16.66
C LYS A 120 12.26 6.96 17.31
N VAL A 121 12.13 5.72 17.73
CA VAL A 121 13.24 4.92 18.27
C VAL A 121 14.34 4.76 17.22
N ILE A 122 14.00 4.37 16.00
CA ILE A 122 14.96 4.19 14.89
C ILE A 122 15.75 5.49 14.65
N VAL A 123 15.05 6.58 14.43
CA VAL A 123 15.67 7.87 14.10
C VAL A 123 16.54 8.39 15.25
N ASN A 124 16.09 8.24 16.50
CA ASN A 124 16.87 8.63 17.68
C ASN A 124 18.12 7.76 17.88
N HIS A 125 17.99 6.45 17.61
CA HIS A 125 19.14 5.53 17.68
C HIS A 125 20.22 5.95 16.67
N ILE A 126 19.83 6.14 15.40
CA ILE A 126 20.76 6.55 14.35
C ILE A 126 21.44 7.88 14.69
N ARG A 127 20.69 8.83 15.22
CA ARG A 127 21.24 10.14 15.61
C ARG A 127 22.22 10.08 16.77
N ARG A 128 21.99 9.18 17.74
CA ARG A 128 22.82 9.09 18.96
C ARG A 128 24.00 8.14 18.83
N TYR A 129 23.79 7.03 18.15
CA TYR A 129 24.75 5.91 18.15
C TYR A 129 25.30 5.59 16.75
N GLY A 130 24.78 6.27 15.72
CA GLY A 130 25.16 6.01 14.34
C GLY A 130 24.25 5.00 13.64
N PRO A 131 24.61 4.61 12.41
CA PRO A 131 23.77 3.75 11.58
C PRO A 131 23.51 2.38 12.23
N LEU A 132 22.31 1.87 11.98
CA LEU A 132 21.94 0.49 12.35
C LEU A 132 22.67 -0.49 11.43
N HIS A 133 23.17 -1.58 12.00
CA HIS A 133 23.83 -2.66 11.27
C HIS A 133 22.95 -3.92 11.15
N SER A 134 22.03 -4.08 12.09
CA SER A 134 21.11 -5.21 12.12
C SER A 134 19.91 -4.91 13.03
N TRP A 135 18.89 -5.75 12.96
CA TRP A 135 17.76 -5.70 13.91
C TRP A 135 18.15 -5.92 15.36
N LYS A 136 19.32 -6.55 15.61
CA LYS A 136 19.83 -6.77 16.96
C LYS A 136 20.07 -5.47 17.72
N ASP A 137 20.41 -4.40 17.01
CA ASP A 137 20.66 -3.08 17.59
C ASP A 137 19.38 -2.47 18.23
N LEU A 138 18.22 -2.93 17.78
CA LEU A 138 16.90 -2.49 18.27
C LEU A 138 16.27 -3.43 19.30
N ARG A 139 16.86 -4.60 19.58
CA ARG A 139 16.26 -5.61 20.48
C ARG A 139 16.09 -5.14 21.93
N LEU A 140 16.88 -4.18 22.37
CA LEU A 140 16.80 -3.66 23.74
C LEU A 140 15.67 -2.64 23.93
N TYR A 141 15.07 -2.18 22.83
CA TYR A 141 13.96 -1.26 22.90
C TYR A 141 12.65 -2.01 23.05
N LYS A 142 11.85 -1.63 24.06
CA LYS A 142 10.54 -2.25 24.36
C LYS A 142 9.50 -2.10 23.24
N GLU A 143 9.72 -1.13 22.36
CA GLU A 143 8.83 -0.82 21.23
C GLU A 143 8.90 -1.88 20.12
N PHE A 144 9.89 -2.76 20.16
CA PHE A 144 10.08 -3.81 19.16
C PHE A 144 9.96 -5.21 19.77
N THR A 145 9.29 -6.07 19.04
CA THR A 145 9.18 -7.51 19.31
C THR A 145 9.86 -8.31 18.21
N ASP A 146 10.16 -9.60 18.47
CA ASP A 146 10.75 -10.47 17.46
C ASP A 146 9.83 -10.62 16.23
N LYS A 147 8.49 -10.59 16.43
CA LYS A 147 7.52 -10.59 15.33
C LYS A 147 7.61 -9.34 14.46
N ASP A 148 7.90 -8.18 15.05
CA ASP A 148 8.09 -6.95 14.29
C ASP A 148 9.29 -7.07 13.36
N PHE A 149 10.39 -7.63 13.85
CA PHE A 149 11.58 -7.84 13.02
C PHE A 149 11.36 -8.81 11.87
N GLU A 150 10.62 -9.89 12.09
CA GLU A 150 10.24 -10.84 11.04
C GLU A 150 9.39 -10.16 9.94
N ARG A 151 8.44 -9.31 10.33
CA ARG A 151 7.59 -8.56 9.41
C ARG A 151 8.35 -7.47 8.64
N LEU A 152 9.31 -6.83 9.27
CA LEU A 152 10.08 -5.73 8.69
C LEU A 152 11.23 -6.22 7.79
N ALA A 153 11.77 -7.41 8.06
CA ALA A 153 12.95 -7.94 7.36
C ALA A 153 12.83 -7.93 5.82
N PRO A 154 11.70 -8.27 5.19
CA PRO A 154 11.58 -8.22 3.73
C PRO A 154 11.66 -6.82 3.14
N TYR A 155 11.36 -5.78 3.92
CA TYR A 155 11.10 -4.42 3.46
C TYR A 155 12.22 -3.42 3.76
N PHE A 156 13.19 -3.79 4.58
CA PHE A 156 14.26 -2.88 5.00
C PHE A 156 15.64 -3.45 4.73
N THR A 157 16.57 -2.57 4.44
CA THR A 157 17.99 -2.87 4.32
C THR A 157 18.81 -1.90 5.15
N PHE A 158 19.94 -2.35 5.66
CA PHE A 158 20.85 -1.55 6.48
C PHE A 158 21.97 -0.87 5.66
N ASN A 159 22.06 -1.21 4.36
CA ASN A 159 23.08 -0.64 3.46
C ASN A 159 22.59 0.65 2.81
#